data_37a682ea796e13223b11a9c17dc37c81
#
_entry.id   37a682ea796e13223b11a9c17dc37c81
#
_cell.length_a   1.000
_cell.length_b   1.000
_cell.length_c   1.000
_cell.angle_alpha   90.00
_cell.angle_beta   90.00
_cell.angle_gamma   90.00
#
_symmetry.space_group_name_H-M   'P 1'
#
loop_
_entity.id
_entity.type
_entity.pdbx_description
1 polymer ?
#
loop_
_entity_poly.entity_id
_entity_poly.type
_entity_poly.pdbx_seq_one_letter_code
_entity_poly.pdbx_strand_id
1 'polypeptide(L)'
;MTDTNFSKTDFYAGGLKFSCQQCSFCCRGFPGVVLMSEDDLNRFAKWADVTGEQFILMYCRWVESDDGFEYLSLREKQNLECIFWNEGCEAYDARPVQCRTYPFWTKVLKDSKSWSDESKECKGINNGKIYSKDEIENQLAQYENRLPIKRPVKRKN
;
A
#
# COMPACT_ATOMS: atom_id res chain seq x y z
N MET A 1 32.97 -20.80 -14.96
CA MET A 1 31.67 -20.88 -14.29
C MET A 1 31.48 -19.60 -13.52
N THR A 2 30.79 -18.67 -14.13
CA THR A 2 30.39 -17.44 -13.43
C THR A 2 28.99 -17.68 -12.92
N ASP A 3 28.88 -18.00 -11.63
CA ASP A 3 27.62 -17.90 -10.93
C ASP A 3 27.23 -16.43 -10.90
N THR A 4 26.52 -15.99 -11.93
CA THR A 4 25.84 -14.71 -11.92
C THR A 4 24.63 -14.86 -11.02
N ASN A 5 24.88 -14.85 -9.73
CA ASN A 5 23.85 -14.66 -8.73
C ASN A 5 23.41 -13.20 -8.86
N PHE A 6 22.62 -12.90 -9.90
CA PHE A 6 21.96 -11.61 -9.98
C PHE A 6 21.04 -11.50 -8.78
N SER A 7 21.45 -10.72 -7.81
CA SER A 7 20.63 -10.40 -6.66
C SER A 7 19.30 -9.81 -7.19
N LYS A 8 18.19 -10.16 -6.55
CA LYS A 8 16.84 -9.63 -6.91
C LYS A 8 16.79 -8.10 -6.96
N THR A 9 17.79 -7.44 -6.41
CA THR A 9 17.91 -5.99 -6.33
C THR A 9 18.68 -5.36 -7.49
N ASP A 10 19.24 -6.17 -8.38
CA ASP A 10 20.14 -5.63 -9.42
C ASP A 10 19.43 -4.80 -10.46
N PHE A 11 18.16 -5.09 -10.75
CA PHE A 11 17.42 -4.31 -11.76
C PHE A 11 17.17 -2.86 -11.35
N TYR A 12 17.19 -2.54 -10.05
CA TYR A 12 17.02 -1.18 -9.57
C TYR A 12 18.29 -0.59 -8.94
N ALA A 13 19.45 -1.21 -9.16
CA ALA A 13 20.72 -0.71 -8.63
C ALA A 13 21.04 0.72 -9.08
N GLY A 14 20.62 1.09 -10.30
CA GLY A 14 20.75 2.45 -10.84
C GLY A 14 19.59 3.39 -10.51
N GLY A 15 18.65 2.94 -9.71
CA GLY A 15 17.44 3.69 -9.36
C GLY A 15 16.25 3.40 -10.26
N LEU A 16 15.09 3.89 -9.84
CA LEU A 16 13.83 3.79 -10.59
C LEU A 16 13.11 5.13 -10.57
N LYS A 17 12.46 5.46 -11.66
CA LYS A 17 11.63 6.67 -11.74
C LYS A 17 10.22 6.38 -11.30
N PHE A 18 9.69 7.26 -10.48
CA PHE A 18 8.28 7.23 -10.08
C PHE A 18 7.84 8.62 -9.62
N SER A 19 6.66 9.03 -10.07
CA SER A 19 5.92 10.16 -9.48
C SER A 19 4.44 9.85 -9.58
N CYS A 20 3.75 9.93 -8.44
CA CYS A 20 2.32 9.68 -8.39
C CYS A 20 1.58 10.66 -9.30
N GLN A 21 0.84 10.14 -10.26
CA GLN A 21 0.03 10.93 -11.20
C GLN A 21 -1.39 11.10 -10.70
N GLN A 22 -1.70 10.59 -9.49
CA GLN A 22 -3.04 10.58 -8.92
C GLN A 22 -4.09 10.02 -9.89
N CYS A 23 -3.68 9.02 -10.69
CA CYS A 23 -4.57 8.36 -11.65
C CYS A 23 -5.57 7.41 -11.00
N SER A 24 -5.36 7.11 -9.71
CA SER A 24 -6.29 6.35 -8.86
C SER A 24 -6.34 4.86 -9.10
N PHE A 25 -5.48 4.31 -9.92
CA PHE A 25 -5.45 2.87 -10.14
C PHE A 25 -5.33 2.09 -8.82
N CYS A 26 -4.45 2.53 -7.91
CA CYS A 26 -4.27 1.91 -6.60
C CYS A 26 -5.48 2.08 -5.67
N CYS A 27 -6.39 3.03 -5.96
CA CYS A 27 -7.59 3.31 -5.17
C CYS A 27 -8.85 2.67 -5.73
N ARG A 28 -8.90 2.32 -7.00
CA ARG A 28 -10.12 1.87 -7.67
C ARG A 28 -9.93 0.77 -8.73
N GLY A 29 -8.72 0.33 -8.98
CA GLY A 29 -8.45 -0.69 -10.01
C GLY A 29 -8.88 -2.09 -9.61
N PHE A 30 -8.90 -2.40 -8.32
CA PHE A 30 -9.22 -3.73 -7.78
C PHE A 30 -9.98 -3.62 -6.47
N PRO A 31 -10.87 -4.61 -6.17
CA PRO A 31 -11.30 -4.81 -4.81
C PRO A 31 -10.05 -5.11 -3.99
N GLY A 32 -9.66 -4.17 -3.16
CA GLY A 32 -8.40 -4.23 -2.45
C GLY A 32 -8.57 -4.09 -0.96
N VAL A 33 -7.61 -4.67 -0.24
CA VAL A 33 -7.50 -4.53 1.19
C VAL A 33 -6.43 -3.50 1.46
N VAL A 34 -6.79 -2.42 2.16
CA VAL A 34 -5.83 -1.40 2.60
C VAL A 34 -5.60 -1.60 4.09
N LEU A 35 -4.55 -2.35 4.42
CA LEU A 35 -4.21 -2.67 5.80
C LEU A 35 -3.56 -1.48 6.50
N MET A 36 -3.84 -1.32 7.78
CA MET A 36 -3.36 -0.21 8.58
C MET A 36 -2.64 -0.68 9.82
N SER A 37 -1.55 0.02 10.15
CA SER A 37 -0.88 -0.11 11.44
C SER A 37 -1.54 0.82 12.48
N GLU A 38 -1.13 0.68 13.75
CA GLU A 38 -1.57 1.59 14.81
C GLU A 38 -1.17 3.04 14.50
N ASP A 39 0.02 3.27 13.98
CA ASP A 39 0.48 4.61 13.60
C ASP A 39 -0.38 5.19 12.47
N ASP A 40 -0.76 4.35 11.50
CA ASP A 40 -1.65 4.77 10.41
C ASP A 40 -3.01 5.18 10.96
N LEU A 41 -3.58 4.37 11.86
CA LEU A 41 -4.86 4.66 12.49
C LEU A 41 -4.83 5.98 13.28
N ASN A 42 -3.77 6.19 14.05
CA ASN A 42 -3.61 7.41 14.84
C ASN A 42 -3.51 8.65 13.94
N ARG A 43 -2.79 8.54 12.85
CA ARG A 43 -2.64 9.64 11.87
C ARG A 43 -3.96 9.95 11.16
N PHE A 44 -4.70 8.92 10.75
CA PHE A 44 -6.02 9.08 10.15
C PHE A 44 -7.03 9.70 11.12
N ALA A 45 -7.05 9.23 12.35
CA ALA A 45 -7.97 9.75 13.37
C ALA A 45 -7.71 11.23 13.62
N LYS A 46 -6.44 11.63 13.70
CA LYS A 46 -6.06 13.03 13.81
C LYS A 46 -6.48 13.86 12.59
N TRP A 47 -6.25 13.33 11.41
CA TRP A 47 -6.64 13.97 10.15
C TRP A 47 -8.15 14.19 10.06
N ALA A 48 -8.93 13.19 10.46
CA ALA A 48 -10.40 13.25 10.43
C ALA A 48 -11.02 13.95 11.65
N ASP A 49 -10.20 14.36 12.63
CA ASP A 49 -10.63 14.96 13.90
C ASP A 49 -11.63 14.09 14.67
N VAL A 50 -11.30 12.81 14.79
CA VAL A 50 -12.11 11.82 15.52
C VAL A 50 -11.19 10.94 16.38
N THR A 51 -11.79 10.13 17.26
CA THR A 51 -11.03 9.10 17.98
C THR A 51 -10.71 7.92 17.07
N GLY A 52 -9.71 7.10 17.44
CA GLY A 52 -9.40 5.88 16.69
C GLY A 52 -10.60 4.94 16.57
N GLU A 53 -11.36 4.76 17.64
CA GLU A 53 -12.58 3.93 17.64
C GLU A 53 -13.64 4.48 16.69
N GLN A 54 -13.85 5.79 16.69
CA GLN A 54 -14.78 6.45 15.78
C GLN A 54 -14.32 6.27 14.31
N PHE A 55 -13.02 6.42 14.07
CA PHE A 55 -12.48 6.22 12.72
C PHE A 55 -12.73 4.80 12.23
N ILE A 56 -12.51 3.79 13.08
CA ILE A 56 -12.77 2.39 12.73
C ILE A 56 -14.23 2.19 12.36
N LEU A 57 -15.14 2.72 13.16
CA LEU A 57 -16.59 2.58 12.91
C LEU A 57 -17.02 3.27 11.63
N MET A 58 -16.45 4.43 11.31
CA MET A 58 -16.85 5.24 10.16
C MET A 58 -16.24 4.78 8.84
N TYR A 59 -14.98 4.35 8.86
CA TYR A 59 -14.20 4.20 7.63
C TYR A 59 -13.54 2.85 7.43
N CYS A 60 -13.64 1.94 8.39
CA CYS A 60 -12.94 0.67 8.37
C CYS A 60 -13.86 -0.54 8.34
N ARG A 61 -13.29 -1.65 7.94
CA ARG A 61 -13.90 -2.98 8.02
C ARG A 61 -12.85 -4.00 8.46
N TRP A 62 -13.31 -5.12 8.98
CA TRP A 62 -12.43 -6.24 9.32
C TRP A 62 -12.47 -7.27 8.20
N VAL A 63 -11.31 -7.71 7.75
CA VAL A 63 -11.16 -8.67 6.66
C VAL A 63 -10.55 -9.95 7.21
N GLU A 64 -11.29 -11.03 7.13
CA GLU A 64 -10.84 -12.34 7.58
C GLU A 64 -9.74 -12.91 6.68
N SER A 65 -8.74 -13.53 7.27
CA SER A 65 -7.63 -14.18 6.60
C SER A 65 -7.53 -15.65 6.97
N ASP A 66 -6.80 -16.40 6.18
CA ASP A 66 -6.63 -17.86 6.39
C ASP A 66 -5.82 -18.22 7.64
N ASP A 67 -5.16 -17.24 8.25
CA ASP A 67 -4.34 -17.43 9.45
C ASP A 67 -5.12 -17.44 10.78
N GLY A 68 -6.45 -17.36 10.72
CA GLY A 68 -7.32 -17.33 11.90
C GLY A 68 -7.50 -15.94 12.50
N PHE A 69 -7.00 -14.90 11.83
CA PHE A 69 -7.14 -13.51 12.22
C PHE A 69 -7.98 -12.73 11.22
N GLU A 70 -8.57 -11.65 11.67
CA GLU A 70 -9.12 -10.63 10.78
C GLU A 70 -8.31 -9.35 10.93
N TYR A 71 -8.13 -8.67 9.80
CA TYR A 71 -7.27 -7.50 9.69
C TYR A 71 -8.08 -6.24 9.45
N LEU A 72 -7.67 -5.14 10.07
CA LEU A 72 -8.32 -3.86 9.88
C LEU A 72 -7.95 -3.26 8.52
N SER A 73 -8.97 -2.94 7.72
CA SER A 73 -8.82 -2.34 6.40
C SER A 73 -9.72 -1.12 6.25
N LEU A 74 -9.34 -0.21 5.37
CA LEU A 74 -10.27 0.82 4.93
C LEU A 74 -11.44 0.17 4.19
N ARG A 75 -12.61 0.81 4.26
CA ARG A 75 -13.80 0.38 3.52
C ARG A 75 -13.68 0.73 2.04
N GLU A 76 -14.43 0.01 1.25
CA GLU A 76 -14.66 0.30 -0.15
C GLU A 76 -16.10 0.79 -0.35
N LYS A 77 -16.29 1.62 -1.37
CA LYS A 77 -17.63 2.00 -1.84
C LYS A 77 -18.25 0.82 -2.61
N GLN A 78 -19.53 0.89 -2.94
CA GLN A 78 -20.22 -0.15 -3.69
C GLN A 78 -19.57 -0.49 -5.03
N ASN A 79 -18.90 0.48 -5.65
CA ASN A 79 -18.18 0.32 -6.91
C ASN A 79 -16.72 -0.15 -6.72
N LEU A 80 -16.37 -0.63 -5.53
CA LEU A 80 -15.05 -1.13 -5.15
C LEU A 80 -13.94 -0.07 -5.10
N GLU A 81 -14.29 1.20 -5.17
CA GLU A 81 -13.33 2.29 -4.95
C GLU A 81 -13.07 2.47 -3.45
N CYS A 82 -11.83 2.86 -3.11
CA CYS A 82 -11.49 3.23 -1.74
C CYS A 82 -12.45 4.30 -1.23
N ILE A 83 -12.86 4.21 0.04
CA ILE A 83 -13.82 5.14 0.64
C ILE A 83 -13.37 6.61 0.56
N PHE A 84 -12.06 6.87 0.50
CA PHE A 84 -11.51 8.23 0.37
C PHE A 84 -11.28 8.67 -1.06
N TRP A 85 -11.66 7.85 -2.03
CA TRP A 85 -11.56 8.24 -3.43
C TRP A 85 -12.74 9.15 -3.82
N ASN A 86 -12.41 10.36 -4.28
CA ASN A 86 -13.38 11.32 -4.84
C ASN A 86 -12.62 12.25 -5.79
N GLU A 87 -12.50 11.86 -7.08
CA GLU A 87 -11.68 12.56 -8.07
C GLU A 87 -10.22 12.80 -7.62
N GLY A 88 -9.73 11.95 -6.74
CA GLY A 88 -8.44 11.98 -6.07
C GLY A 88 -8.55 11.37 -4.69
N CYS A 89 -7.43 11.15 -4.03
CA CYS A 89 -7.42 10.68 -2.66
C CYS A 89 -7.64 11.85 -1.70
N GLU A 90 -8.79 11.91 -1.04
CA GLU A 90 -9.09 12.96 -0.05
C GLU A 90 -8.14 12.91 1.14
N ALA A 91 -7.66 11.71 1.49
CA ALA A 91 -6.74 11.49 2.59
C ALA A 91 -5.28 11.38 2.15
N TYR A 92 -4.91 12.01 1.04
CA TYR A 92 -3.57 11.86 0.43
C TYR A 92 -2.44 12.09 1.45
N ASP A 93 -2.53 13.15 2.25
CA ASP A 93 -1.49 13.49 3.24
C ASP A 93 -1.47 12.54 4.44
N ALA A 94 -2.57 11.84 4.70
CA ALA A 94 -2.71 10.88 5.80
C ALA A 94 -2.62 9.43 5.35
N ARG A 95 -2.22 9.17 4.10
CA ARG A 95 -2.16 7.82 3.53
C ARG A 95 -1.45 6.83 4.45
N PRO A 96 -1.97 5.60 4.60
CA PRO A 96 -1.26 4.57 5.35
C PRO A 96 0.03 4.16 4.63
N VAL A 97 0.92 3.51 5.36
CA VAL A 97 2.22 3.05 4.83
C VAL A 97 2.02 2.26 3.54
N GLN A 98 1.01 1.39 3.46
CA GLN A 98 0.71 0.64 2.26
C GLN A 98 0.53 1.54 1.03
N CYS A 99 -0.22 2.61 1.15
CA CYS A 99 -0.47 3.53 0.04
C CYS A 99 0.73 4.45 -0.23
N ARG A 100 1.42 4.93 0.83
CA ARG A 100 2.57 5.83 0.70
C ARG A 100 3.76 5.19 0.02
N THR A 101 3.98 3.90 0.23
CA THR A 101 5.15 3.17 -0.28
C THR A 101 4.93 2.60 -1.67
N TYR A 102 3.69 2.58 -2.16
CA TYR A 102 3.41 2.15 -3.53
C TYR A 102 4.22 3.00 -4.54
N PRO A 103 4.84 2.45 -5.56
CA PRO A 103 4.80 1.04 -5.99
C PRO A 103 5.96 0.18 -5.46
N PHE A 104 6.68 0.63 -4.45
CA PHE A 104 7.87 -0.06 -3.94
C PHE A 104 7.47 -1.19 -2.96
N TRP A 105 6.61 -2.10 -3.43
CA TRP A 105 6.14 -3.27 -2.70
C TRP A 105 6.90 -4.51 -3.10
N THR A 106 6.97 -5.48 -2.21
CA THR A 106 7.69 -6.74 -2.41
C THR A 106 7.35 -7.41 -3.74
N LYS A 107 6.06 -7.52 -4.07
CA LYS A 107 5.63 -8.17 -5.31
C LYS A 107 5.98 -7.39 -6.58
N VAL A 108 6.01 -6.07 -6.49
CA VAL A 108 6.32 -5.17 -7.62
C VAL A 108 7.83 -5.14 -7.87
N LEU A 109 8.62 -5.19 -6.80
CA LEU A 109 10.08 -5.17 -6.86
C LEU A 109 10.70 -6.57 -6.97
N LYS A 110 9.90 -7.59 -7.21
CA LYS A 110 10.36 -8.96 -7.31
C LYS A 110 11.42 -9.14 -8.42
N ASP A 111 11.16 -8.55 -9.57
CA ASP A 111 12.05 -8.56 -10.75
C ASP A 111 11.65 -7.43 -11.71
N SER A 112 12.48 -7.24 -12.75
CA SER A 112 12.24 -6.19 -13.76
C SER A 112 10.93 -6.41 -14.51
N LYS A 113 10.52 -7.65 -14.71
CA LYS A 113 9.26 -7.99 -15.39
C LYS A 113 8.06 -7.54 -14.54
N SER A 114 8.09 -7.81 -13.22
CA SER A 114 7.02 -7.39 -12.31
C SER A 114 6.87 -5.87 -12.29
N TRP A 115 7.98 -5.14 -12.28
CA TRP A 115 7.99 -3.68 -12.37
C TRP A 115 7.40 -3.19 -13.69
N SER A 116 7.82 -3.79 -14.80
CA SER A 116 7.32 -3.45 -16.15
C SER A 116 5.83 -3.75 -16.29
N ASP A 117 5.35 -4.86 -15.74
CA ASP A 117 3.93 -5.21 -15.77
C ASP A 117 3.10 -4.20 -14.97
N GLU A 118 3.58 -3.78 -13.81
CA GLU A 118 2.90 -2.75 -12.99
C GLU A 118 2.85 -1.40 -13.70
N SER A 119 3.86 -1.08 -14.51
CA SER A 119 3.91 0.17 -15.28
C SER A 119 2.78 0.31 -16.30
N LYS A 120 2.21 -0.79 -16.73
CA LYS A 120 1.06 -0.79 -17.64
C LYS A 120 -0.20 -0.27 -16.96
N GLU A 121 -0.28 -0.41 -15.65
CA GLU A 121 -1.42 0.00 -14.82
C GLU A 121 -1.18 1.33 -14.12
N CYS A 122 0.05 1.58 -13.67
CA CYS A 122 0.41 2.82 -12.98
C CYS A 122 1.18 3.76 -13.88
N LYS A 123 0.55 4.85 -14.29
CA LYS A 123 1.15 5.86 -15.18
C LYS A 123 2.33 6.60 -14.56
N GLY A 124 2.48 6.57 -13.25
CA GLY A 124 3.58 7.22 -12.54
C GLY A 124 4.88 6.44 -12.59
N ILE A 125 4.83 5.14 -12.84
CA ILE A 125 6.01 4.28 -12.95
C ILE A 125 6.79 4.65 -14.21
N ASN A 126 8.10 4.73 -14.07
CA ASN A 126 9.06 5.13 -15.11
C ASN A 126 8.97 6.62 -15.49
N ASN A 127 8.28 7.42 -14.71
CA ASN A 127 8.16 8.86 -14.92
C ASN A 127 8.50 9.64 -13.66
N GLY A 128 8.95 10.87 -13.85
CA GLY A 128 9.17 11.83 -12.77
C GLY A 128 10.46 11.64 -11.98
N LYS A 129 10.37 11.70 -10.66
CA LYS A 129 11.52 11.67 -9.77
C LYS A 129 12.26 10.34 -9.84
N ILE A 130 13.61 10.41 -9.84
CA ILE A 130 14.47 9.23 -9.71
C ILE A 130 14.65 8.91 -8.22
N TYR A 131 14.29 7.68 -7.83
CA TYR A 131 14.56 7.14 -6.50
C TYR A 131 15.82 6.30 -6.57
N SER A 132 16.78 6.59 -5.68
CA SER A 132 18.00 5.79 -5.58
C SER A 132 17.70 4.41 -5.01
N LYS A 133 18.64 3.46 -5.18
CA LYS A 133 18.53 2.14 -4.56
C LYS A 133 18.21 2.23 -3.07
N ASP A 134 18.92 3.11 -2.34
CA ASP A 134 18.73 3.27 -0.89
C ASP A 134 17.34 3.82 -0.57
N GLU A 135 16.83 4.77 -1.33
CA GLU A 135 15.47 5.29 -1.17
C GLU A 135 14.42 4.21 -1.43
N ILE A 136 14.62 3.40 -2.48
CA ILE A 136 13.72 2.30 -2.82
C ILE A 136 13.70 1.26 -1.69
N GLU A 137 14.86 0.86 -1.22
CA GLU A 137 14.99 -0.14 -0.14
C GLU A 137 14.42 0.39 1.19
N ASN A 138 14.53 1.68 1.46
CA ASN A 138 13.91 2.30 2.62
C ASN A 138 12.38 2.25 2.53
N GLN A 139 11.80 2.56 1.37
CA GLN A 139 10.36 2.46 1.14
C GLN A 139 9.87 1.01 1.28
N LEU A 140 10.61 0.08 0.68
CA LEU A 140 10.30 -1.35 0.76
C LEU A 140 10.34 -1.84 2.21
N ALA A 141 11.35 -1.44 2.98
CA ALA A 141 11.47 -1.80 4.39
C ALA A 141 10.28 -1.25 5.22
N GLN A 142 9.85 -0.04 4.98
CA GLN A 142 8.66 0.52 5.64
C GLN A 142 7.42 -0.32 5.32
N TYR A 143 7.26 -0.73 4.07
CA TYR A 143 6.14 -1.57 3.65
C TYR A 143 6.19 -2.95 4.32
N GLU A 144 7.35 -3.61 4.29
CA GLU A 144 7.52 -4.96 4.85
C GLU A 144 7.43 -4.99 6.37
N ASN A 145 7.89 -3.94 7.04
CA ASN A 145 7.92 -3.85 8.50
C ASN A 145 6.64 -3.28 9.12
N ARG A 146 5.66 -2.89 8.29
CA ARG A 146 4.38 -2.45 8.84
C ARG A 146 3.71 -3.59 9.59
N LEU A 147 3.16 -3.27 10.75
CA LEU A 147 2.42 -4.24 11.56
C LEU A 147 0.93 -3.94 11.45
N PRO A 148 0.20 -4.66 10.58
CA PRO A 148 -1.23 -4.44 10.44
C PRO A 148 -1.97 -4.75 11.74
N ILE A 149 -2.98 -3.94 12.05
CA ILE A 149 -3.87 -4.19 13.18
C ILE A 149 -4.68 -5.44 12.87
N LYS A 150 -4.66 -6.41 13.78
CA LYS A 150 -5.39 -7.67 13.64
C LYS A 150 -6.00 -8.09 14.95
N ARG A 151 -7.01 -8.93 14.88
CA ARG A 151 -7.62 -9.57 16.03
C ARG A 151 -8.04 -11.00 15.66
N PRO A 152 -8.15 -11.92 16.64
CA PRO A 152 -8.64 -13.26 16.35
C PRO A 152 -10.07 -13.23 15.80
N VAL A 153 -10.34 -14.08 14.82
CA VAL A 153 -11.72 -14.26 14.32
C VAL A 153 -12.58 -14.81 15.44
N LYS A 154 -13.72 -14.18 15.70
CA LYS A 154 -14.70 -14.69 16.66
C LYS A 154 -15.40 -15.89 16.06
N ARG A 155 -15.14 -17.09 16.60
CA ARG A 155 -15.92 -18.26 16.25
C ARG A 155 -17.33 -18.12 16.82
N LYS A 156 -18.32 -18.15 15.96
CA LYS A 156 -19.70 -18.30 16.39
C LYS A 156 -19.88 -19.72 16.89
N ASN A 157 -20.18 -19.87 18.17
CA ASN A 157 -20.62 -21.16 18.71
C ASN A 157 -22.04 -21.46 18.21
#